data_3a73364d8b0173b910c301085c8db1bb
#
_entry.id   3a73364d8b0173b910c301085c8db1bb
#
_cell.length_a   1.000
_cell.length_b   1.000
_cell.length_c   1.000
_cell.angle_alpha   90.00
_cell.angle_beta   90.00
_cell.angle_gamma   90.00
#
_symmetry.space_group_name_H-M   'P 1'
#
loop_
_entity.id
_entity.type
_entity.pdbx_description
1 polymer ?
#
loop_
_entity_poly.entity_id
_entity_poly.type
_entity_poly.pdbx_seq_one_letter_code
_entity_poly.pdbx_strand_id
1 'polypeptide(L)'
;IEVSMDEPSLDDTMPDNERLTRALKKYMNLKQVRIPYAVLRKLPDVLRENHFKVKCVVRTAPNDLFVYDIFGKDEEVVVGGLAVDIGTTTVSAVLINMETGEILAKASSGNGQIRFGADVINRIIEQQKPGGKKKLQDAVIKETINPMIAQMCKSAGIPASHIYRMSVGANTTMNHLFAGINADPVRMEPYIPAFFKTNSLFASDVGIAINKDAHIIIAPNIGSYVGGDITAGTLVSMIWNRPEFSLFIDLGTNGELVFGNSDFMMSCACSAGPASVSYTHLTLPTNRE
;
A
#
# COMPACT_ATOMS: atom_id res chain seq x y z
N ILE A 1 6.29 2.71 -20.13
CA ILE A 1 6.06 2.51 -21.59
C ILE A 1 6.72 3.65 -22.33
N GLU A 2 7.58 3.33 -23.32
CA GLU A 2 8.14 4.31 -24.25
C GLU A 2 7.29 4.39 -25.51
N VAL A 3 7.02 5.59 -25.98
CA VAL A 3 6.29 5.85 -27.23
C VAL A 3 6.99 6.92 -28.05
N SER A 4 6.99 6.72 -29.36
CA SER A 4 7.41 7.71 -30.35
C SER A 4 6.22 8.03 -31.26
N MET A 5 6.03 9.30 -31.52
CA MET A 5 4.91 9.82 -32.29
C MET A 5 5.44 10.76 -33.38
N ASP A 6 4.72 10.86 -34.48
CA ASP A 6 5.05 11.86 -35.50
C ASP A 6 4.73 13.26 -34.98
N GLU A 7 5.57 14.22 -35.33
CA GLU A 7 5.34 15.63 -35.03
C GLU A 7 4.07 16.13 -35.76
N PRO A 8 3.31 17.06 -35.16
CA PRO A 8 2.16 17.66 -35.84
C PRO A 8 2.60 18.43 -37.09
N SER A 9 1.75 18.43 -38.11
CA SER A 9 1.96 19.19 -39.34
C SER A 9 0.65 19.86 -39.74
N LEU A 10 0.68 20.65 -40.82
CA LEU A 10 -0.55 21.25 -41.35
C LEU A 10 -1.54 20.20 -41.85
N ASP A 11 -1.05 19.01 -42.23
CA ASP A 11 -1.86 17.89 -42.69
C ASP A 11 -2.25 16.91 -41.56
N ASP A 12 -1.58 16.99 -40.40
CA ASP A 12 -1.93 16.22 -39.18
C ASP A 12 -2.09 17.15 -38.00
N THR A 13 -3.29 17.67 -37.81
CA THR A 13 -3.68 18.62 -36.79
C THR A 13 -4.27 17.97 -35.53
N MET A 14 -3.97 16.67 -35.29
CA MET A 14 -4.47 15.93 -34.13
C MET A 14 -3.97 16.55 -32.83
N PRO A 15 -4.83 16.78 -31.81
CA PRO A 15 -4.43 17.29 -30.52
C PRO A 15 -3.45 16.38 -29.79
N ASP A 16 -2.57 16.95 -28.96
CA ASP A 16 -1.51 16.23 -28.24
C ASP A 16 -2.03 15.05 -27.40
N ASN A 17 -3.13 15.24 -26.68
CA ASN A 17 -3.75 14.18 -25.87
C ASN A 17 -4.31 13.03 -26.71
N GLU A 18 -4.88 13.32 -27.87
CA GLU A 18 -5.37 12.29 -28.79
C GLU A 18 -4.21 11.57 -29.49
N ARG A 19 -3.16 12.30 -29.86
CA ARG A 19 -1.92 11.77 -30.41
C ARG A 19 -1.26 10.77 -29.45
N LEU A 20 -1.08 11.16 -28.17
CA LEU A 20 -0.58 10.28 -27.12
C LEU A 20 -1.51 9.07 -26.90
N THR A 21 -2.82 9.31 -26.85
CA THR A 21 -3.83 8.24 -26.70
C THR A 21 -3.74 7.22 -27.84
N ARG A 22 -3.60 7.68 -29.08
CA ARG A 22 -3.43 6.82 -30.26
C ARG A 22 -2.17 5.98 -30.17
N ALA A 23 -1.04 6.60 -29.76
CA ALA A 23 0.24 5.90 -29.61
C ALA A 23 0.17 4.81 -28.54
N LEU A 24 -0.40 5.12 -27.36
CA LEU A 24 -0.56 4.16 -26.26
C LEU A 24 -1.53 3.02 -26.63
N LYS A 25 -2.62 3.30 -27.35
CA LYS A 25 -3.54 2.27 -27.84
C LYS A 25 -2.89 1.33 -28.86
N LYS A 26 -1.98 1.85 -29.68
CA LYS A 26 -1.22 1.03 -30.64
C LYS A 26 -0.23 0.10 -29.94
N TYR A 27 0.33 0.56 -28.81
CA TYR A 27 1.26 -0.23 -28.00
C TYR A 27 0.57 -1.41 -27.29
N MET A 28 -0.66 -1.21 -26.82
CA MET A 28 -1.48 -2.22 -26.16
C MET A 28 -2.91 -2.17 -26.74
N ASN A 29 -3.51 -3.32 -26.99
CA ASN A 29 -4.90 -3.38 -27.48
C ASN A 29 -5.90 -2.92 -26.40
N LEU A 30 -6.02 -1.61 -26.22
CA LEU A 30 -6.76 -0.97 -25.14
C LEU A 30 -8.06 -0.33 -25.67
N LYS A 31 -9.11 -0.41 -24.86
CA LYS A 31 -10.36 0.33 -25.12
C LYS A 31 -10.29 1.77 -24.63
N GLN A 32 -9.65 2.01 -23.50
CA GLN A 32 -9.60 3.32 -22.87
C GLN A 32 -8.18 3.68 -22.41
N VAL A 33 -7.81 4.95 -22.63
CA VAL A 33 -6.62 5.60 -22.05
C VAL A 33 -7.09 6.84 -21.31
N ARG A 34 -6.68 6.97 -20.06
CA ARG A 34 -7.01 8.12 -19.21
C ARG A 34 -5.77 8.95 -18.95
N ILE A 35 -5.79 10.19 -19.39
CA ILE A 35 -4.75 11.20 -19.16
C ILE A 35 -5.30 12.21 -18.15
N PRO A 36 -4.82 12.20 -16.88
CA PRO A 36 -5.31 13.12 -15.86
C PRO A 36 -4.85 14.55 -16.15
N TYR A 37 -5.55 15.52 -15.58
CA TYR A 37 -5.26 16.94 -15.76
C TYR A 37 -3.80 17.32 -15.42
N ALA A 38 -3.21 16.69 -14.42
CA ALA A 38 -1.81 16.94 -14.03
C ALA A 38 -0.83 16.60 -15.16
N VAL A 39 -1.08 15.52 -15.88
CA VAL A 39 -0.28 15.12 -17.07
C VAL A 39 -0.61 16.02 -18.25
N LEU A 40 -1.90 16.31 -18.48
CA LEU A 40 -2.33 17.16 -19.59
C LEU A 40 -1.68 18.54 -19.53
N ARG A 41 -1.49 19.11 -18.35
CA ARG A 41 -0.86 20.44 -18.18
C ARG A 41 0.57 20.52 -18.69
N LYS A 42 1.34 19.46 -18.56
CA LYS A 42 2.75 19.44 -18.98
C LYS A 42 2.96 18.74 -20.34
N LEU A 43 1.93 18.09 -20.83
CA LEU A 43 2.00 17.30 -22.07
C LEU A 43 2.54 18.09 -23.29
N PRO A 44 2.05 19.32 -23.59
CA PRO A 44 2.53 20.06 -24.76
C PRO A 44 4.02 20.39 -24.72
N ASP A 45 4.52 20.76 -23.54
CA ASP A 45 5.93 21.12 -23.35
C ASP A 45 6.82 19.88 -23.45
N VAL A 46 6.49 18.81 -22.71
CA VAL A 46 7.26 17.57 -22.71
C VAL A 46 7.32 16.95 -24.14
N LEU A 47 6.23 16.99 -24.89
CA LEU A 47 6.24 16.46 -26.25
C LEU A 47 7.18 17.24 -27.16
N ARG A 48 7.13 18.59 -27.13
CA ARG A 48 7.92 19.43 -28.04
C ARG A 48 9.39 19.43 -27.66
N GLU A 49 9.72 19.54 -26.37
CA GLU A 49 11.10 19.50 -25.88
C GLU A 49 11.80 18.17 -26.19
N ASN A 50 11.05 17.10 -26.35
CA ASN A 50 11.59 15.76 -26.58
C ASN A 50 11.27 15.21 -28.00
N HIS A 51 10.94 16.07 -28.96
CA HIS A 51 10.68 15.68 -30.35
C HIS A 51 9.67 14.52 -30.44
N PHE A 52 8.60 14.58 -29.63
CA PHE A 52 7.53 13.58 -29.55
C PHE A 52 7.99 12.15 -29.23
N LYS A 53 9.15 12.02 -28.57
CA LYS A 53 9.70 10.76 -28.03
C LYS A 53 9.66 10.82 -26.50
N VAL A 54 8.75 10.07 -25.90
CA VAL A 54 8.45 10.16 -24.46
C VAL A 54 8.32 8.79 -23.82
N LYS A 55 8.51 8.76 -22.52
CA LYS A 55 8.13 7.63 -21.68
C LYS A 55 6.99 8.02 -20.73
N CYS A 56 6.04 7.11 -20.57
CA CYS A 56 4.89 7.27 -19.70
C CYS A 56 4.97 6.25 -18.56
N VAL A 57 4.79 6.73 -17.33
CA VAL A 57 4.50 5.85 -16.19
C VAL A 57 3.01 5.59 -16.16
N VAL A 58 2.63 4.32 -16.24
CA VAL A 58 1.23 3.94 -16.43
C VAL A 58 0.79 2.84 -15.46
N ARG A 59 -0.51 2.81 -15.18
CA ARG A 59 -1.18 1.68 -14.57
C ARG A 59 -2.07 1.02 -15.61
N THR A 60 -1.88 -0.27 -15.80
CA THR A 60 -2.72 -1.07 -16.69
C THR A 60 -3.79 -1.84 -15.89
N ALA A 61 -4.98 -1.92 -16.45
CA ALA A 61 -6.06 -2.78 -16.02
C ALA A 61 -6.70 -3.42 -17.27
N PRO A 62 -7.54 -4.43 -17.15
CA PRO A 62 -8.21 -5.01 -18.31
C PRO A 62 -8.93 -3.93 -19.13
N ASN A 63 -8.48 -3.71 -20.38
CA ASN A 63 -8.99 -2.71 -21.32
C ASN A 63 -8.82 -1.23 -20.92
N ASP A 64 -8.08 -0.91 -19.85
CA ASP A 64 -7.92 0.45 -19.32
C ASP A 64 -6.46 0.75 -19.01
N LEU A 65 -6.01 1.96 -19.33
CA LEU A 65 -4.69 2.47 -19.02
C LEU A 65 -4.83 3.87 -18.41
N PHE A 66 -4.23 4.06 -17.27
CA PHE A 66 -4.12 5.36 -16.60
C PHE A 66 -2.68 5.84 -16.66
N VAL A 67 -2.47 7.06 -17.18
CA VAL A 67 -1.15 7.69 -17.25
C VAL A 67 -0.90 8.44 -15.95
N TYR A 68 0.03 7.97 -15.14
CA TYR A 68 0.44 8.66 -13.91
C TYR A 68 1.31 9.87 -14.20
N ASP A 69 2.24 9.71 -15.17
CA ASP A 69 3.21 10.75 -15.50
C ASP A 69 3.80 10.57 -16.90
N ILE A 70 4.43 11.63 -17.41
CA ILE A 70 5.11 11.67 -18.71
C ILE A 70 6.45 12.38 -18.60
N PHE A 71 7.47 11.85 -19.27
CA PHE A 71 8.86 12.30 -19.26
C PHE A 71 9.45 12.22 -20.65
N GLY A 72 10.56 12.92 -20.89
CA GLY A 72 11.37 12.72 -22.07
C GLY A 72 11.90 11.28 -22.17
N LYS A 73 12.09 10.78 -23.38
CA LYS A 73 12.54 9.39 -23.60
C LYS A 73 13.85 9.07 -22.88
N ASP A 74 14.80 10.02 -22.91
CA ASP A 74 16.16 9.85 -22.37
C ASP A 74 16.28 10.29 -20.89
N GLU A 75 15.19 10.76 -20.28
CA GLU A 75 15.18 11.15 -18.87
C GLU A 75 15.21 9.92 -17.97
N GLU A 76 16.12 9.88 -17.01
CA GLU A 76 16.16 8.82 -16.01
C GLU A 76 15.05 9.01 -14.97
N VAL A 77 14.16 8.05 -14.87
CA VAL A 77 13.01 8.08 -13.97
C VAL A 77 12.93 6.79 -13.17
N VAL A 78 12.90 6.91 -11.85
CA VAL A 78 12.63 5.79 -10.96
C VAL A 78 11.12 5.65 -10.79
N VAL A 79 10.58 4.48 -11.08
CA VAL A 79 9.18 4.13 -10.80
C VAL A 79 9.11 3.55 -9.39
N GLY A 80 8.84 4.41 -8.42
CA GLY A 80 8.83 4.04 -7.01
C GLY A 80 7.57 3.28 -6.60
N GLY A 81 7.77 2.28 -5.74
CA GLY A 81 6.72 1.58 -5.01
C GLY A 81 7.00 1.60 -3.52
N LEU A 82 5.98 1.71 -2.69
CA LEU A 82 6.07 1.75 -1.25
C LEU A 82 5.32 0.57 -0.63
N ALA A 83 5.98 -0.21 0.22
CA ALA A 83 5.35 -1.20 1.08
C ALA A 83 5.39 -0.70 2.53
N VAL A 84 4.26 -0.73 3.22
CA VAL A 84 4.14 -0.28 4.62
C VAL A 84 3.44 -1.33 5.44
N ASP A 85 4.07 -1.70 6.54
CA ASP A 85 3.47 -2.48 7.62
C ASP A 85 3.06 -1.55 8.75
N ILE A 86 1.77 -1.49 9.04
CA ILE A 86 1.21 -0.64 10.09
C ILE A 86 0.89 -1.50 11.31
N GLY A 87 1.93 -1.79 12.09
CA GLY A 87 1.76 -2.47 13.37
C GLY A 87 1.12 -1.57 14.43
N THR A 88 0.58 -2.18 15.47
CA THR A 88 -0.01 -1.46 16.60
C THR A 88 1.03 -0.58 17.31
N THR A 89 2.27 -1.05 17.43
CA THR A 89 3.37 -0.34 18.11
C THR A 89 4.35 0.30 17.14
N THR A 90 4.70 -0.38 16.07
CA THR A 90 5.73 0.04 15.11
C THR A 90 5.17 0.09 13.71
N VAL A 91 5.56 1.10 12.96
CA VAL A 91 5.31 1.20 11.52
C VAL A 91 6.64 1.00 10.79
N SER A 92 6.67 0.09 9.84
CA SER A 92 7.84 -0.20 9.00
C SER A 92 7.51 0.04 7.53
N ALA A 93 8.46 0.57 6.77
CA ALA A 93 8.28 0.87 5.35
C ALA A 93 9.50 0.53 4.53
N VAL A 94 9.26 0.10 3.29
CA VAL A 94 10.28 -0.19 2.28
C VAL A 94 9.93 0.52 0.99
N LEU A 95 10.87 1.31 0.47
CA LEU A 95 10.78 1.97 -0.82
C LEU A 95 11.58 1.15 -1.83
N ILE A 96 10.95 0.81 -2.96
CA ILE A 96 11.54 -0.02 -4.00
C ILE A 96 11.48 0.67 -5.37
N ASN A 97 12.39 0.32 -6.25
CA ASN A 97 12.23 0.53 -7.69
C ASN A 97 11.36 -0.61 -8.24
N MET A 98 10.18 -0.30 -8.76
CA MET A 98 9.22 -1.30 -9.25
C MET A 98 9.64 -1.97 -10.55
N GLU A 99 10.59 -1.40 -11.30
CA GLU A 99 11.09 -1.97 -12.54
C GLU A 99 12.19 -3.00 -12.30
N THR A 100 13.06 -2.76 -11.31
CA THR A 100 14.21 -3.62 -11.01
C THR A 100 13.99 -4.53 -9.78
N GLY A 101 13.05 -4.17 -8.90
CA GLY A 101 12.86 -4.80 -7.60
C GLY A 101 13.90 -4.39 -6.54
N GLU A 102 14.78 -3.44 -6.86
CA GLU A 102 15.80 -2.95 -5.95
C GLU A 102 15.18 -2.21 -4.76
N ILE A 103 15.68 -2.48 -3.57
CA ILE A 103 15.31 -1.74 -2.35
C ILE A 103 16.12 -0.45 -2.31
N LEU A 104 15.44 0.68 -2.46
CA LEU A 104 16.04 2.01 -2.46
C LEU A 104 16.27 2.55 -1.04
N ALA A 105 15.32 2.32 -0.14
CA ALA A 105 15.40 2.75 1.25
C ALA A 105 14.47 1.95 2.16
N LYS A 106 14.78 1.95 3.46
CA LYS A 106 13.94 1.38 4.52
C LYS A 106 13.81 2.39 5.64
N ALA A 107 12.66 2.40 6.31
CA ALA A 107 12.43 3.21 7.50
C ALA A 107 11.55 2.43 8.49
N SER A 108 11.72 2.74 9.78
CA SER A 108 10.85 2.24 10.85
C SER A 108 10.68 3.34 11.89
N SER A 109 9.48 3.43 12.45
CA SER A 109 9.13 4.43 13.47
C SER A 109 8.10 3.87 14.44
N GLY A 110 8.03 4.42 15.65
CA GLY A 110 6.89 4.16 16.53
C GLY A 110 5.60 4.66 15.92
N ASN A 111 4.52 3.90 16.08
CA ASN A 111 3.19 4.32 15.61
C ASN A 111 2.68 5.50 16.46
N GLY A 112 2.50 6.66 15.85
CA GLY A 112 2.03 7.89 16.53
C GLY A 112 0.67 7.75 17.22
N GLN A 113 -0.09 6.70 16.93
CA GLN A 113 -1.35 6.41 17.60
C GLN A 113 -1.18 5.86 19.04
N ILE A 114 0.02 5.42 19.44
CA ILE A 114 0.29 4.87 20.80
C ILE A 114 -0.15 5.83 21.90
N ARG A 115 0.06 7.12 21.72
CA ARG A 115 -0.33 8.16 22.70
C ARG A 115 -1.83 8.29 22.90
N PHE A 116 -2.65 7.71 22.02
CA PHE A 116 -4.10 7.71 22.08
C PHE A 116 -4.70 6.37 22.51
N GLY A 117 -3.88 5.35 22.56
CA GLY A 117 -4.24 4.02 23.00
C GLY A 117 -3.09 3.04 22.78
N ALA A 118 -2.67 2.34 23.85
CA ALA A 118 -1.59 1.37 23.78
C ALA A 118 -1.96 0.14 22.92
N ASP A 119 -3.24 -0.21 22.87
CA ASP A 119 -3.80 -1.34 22.12
C ASP A 119 -4.92 -0.91 21.19
N VAL A 120 -5.38 -1.85 20.36
CA VAL A 120 -6.41 -1.60 19.35
C VAL A 120 -7.77 -1.23 19.95
N ILE A 121 -8.15 -1.78 21.09
CA ILE A 121 -9.45 -1.51 21.74
C ILE A 121 -9.50 -0.08 22.23
N ASN A 122 -8.45 0.38 22.92
CA ASN A 122 -8.35 1.75 23.40
C ASN A 122 -8.37 2.76 22.23
N ARG A 123 -7.76 2.44 21.09
CA ARG A 123 -7.83 3.28 19.88
C ARG A 123 -9.23 3.33 19.27
N ILE A 124 -9.96 2.22 19.24
CA ILE A 124 -11.35 2.21 18.80
C ILE A 124 -12.20 3.11 19.71
N ILE A 125 -12.02 3.03 21.02
CA ILE A 125 -12.71 3.89 21.99
C ILE A 125 -12.35 5.37 21.76
N GLU A 126 -11.08 5.68 21.57
CA GLU A 126 -10.64 7.05 21.24
C GLU A 126 -11.24 7.55 19.93
N GLN A 127 -11.39 6.68 18.93
CA GLN A 127 -12.00 7.01 17.64
C GLN A 127 -13.45 7.49 17.79
N GLN A 128 -14.19 7.01 18.79
CA GLN A 128 -15.59 7.38 18.99
C GLN A 128 -15.75 8.79 19.58
N LYS A 129 -14.69 9.39 20.13
CA LYS A 129 -14.74 10.76 20.65
C LYS A 129 -14.85 11.78 19.51
N PRO A 130 -15.40 12.99 19.75
CA PRO A 130 -15.42 14.04 18.76
C PRO A 130 -14.05 14.30 18.15
N GLY A 131 -13.94 14.22 16.81
CA GLY A 131 -12.69 14.37 16.09
C GLY A 131 -11.71 13.18 16.19
N GLY A 132 -12.04 12.11 16.93
CA GLY A 132 -11.16 10.97 17.19
C GLY A 132 -10.71 10.23 15.93
N LYS A 133 -11.61 10.06 14.94
CA LYS A 133 -11.25 9.45 13.64
C LYS A 133 -10.09 10.17 12.97
N LYS A 134 -10.25 11.48 12.79
CA LYS A 134 -9.24 12.30 12.12
C LYS A 134 -7.93 12.34 12.91
N LYS A 135 -8.02 12.45 14.22
CA LYS A 135 -6.88 12.49 15.13
C LYS A 135 -6.02 11.23 15.02
N LEU A 136 -6.64 10.04 15.02
CA LEU A 136 -5.95 8.77 14.87
C LEU A 136 -5.40 8.57 13.44
N GLN A 137 -6.15 8.98 12.42
CA GLN A 137 -5.69 8.94 11.04
C GLN A 137 -4.50 9.88 10.83
N ASP A 138 -4.56 11.13 11.32
CA ASP A 138 -3.47 12.10 11.21
C ASP A 138 -2.20 11.61 11.94
N ALA A 139 -2.35 10.96 13.09
CA ALA A 139 -1.23 10.41 13.84
C ALA A 139 -0.46 9.32 13.07
N VAL A 140 -1.14 8.41 12.41
CA VAL A 140 -0.47 7.36 11.63
C VAL A 140 0.02 7.89 10.27
N ILE A 141 -0.74 8.76 9.61
CA ILE A 141 -0.40 9.24 8.27
C ILE A 141 0.55 10.43 8.32
N LYS A 142 0.11 11.55 8.93
CA LYS A 142 0.86 12.81 8.85
C LYS A 142 2.06 12.83 9.78
N GLU A 143 1.96 12.17 10.92
CA GLU A 143 3.00 12.24 11.94
C GLU A 143 3.94 11.02 11.93
N THR A 144 3.55 9.92 11.26
CA THR A 144 4.37 8.71 11.17
C THR A 144 4.77 8.41 9.74
N ILE A 145 3.83 8.05 8.86
CA ILE A 145 4.14 7.54 7.51
C ILE A 145 4.73 8.64 6.62
N ASN A 146 4.13 9.84 6.56
CA ASN A 146 4.61 10.91 5.70
C ASN A 146 6.04 11.38 6.04
N PRO A 147 6.44 11.56 7.32
CA PRO A 147 7.84 11.79 7.68
C PRO A 147 8.79 10.67 7.25
N MET A 148 8.37 9.39 7.38
CA MET A 148 9.16 8.26 6.91
C MET A 148 9.35 8.30 5.38
N ILE A 149 8.29 8.61 4.62
CA ILE A 149 8.36 8.79 3.17
C ILE A 149 9.36 9.89 2.81
N ALA A 150 9.27 11.06 3.44
CA ALA A 150 10.18 12.17 3.19
C ALA A 150 11.65 11.78 3.46
N GLN A 151 11.92 11.06 4.54
CA GLN A 151 13.25 10.57 4.88
C GLN A 151 13.76 9.56 3.84
N MET A 152 12.94 8.58 3.45
CA MET A 152 13.32 7.56 2.46
C MET A 152 13.57 8.18 1.08
N CYS A 153 12.71 9.09 0.64
CA CYS A 153 12.88 9.81 -0.63
C CYS A 153 14.16 10.63 -0.64
N LYS A 154 14.47 11.33 0.46
CA LYS A 154 15.73 12.07 0.61
C LYS A 154 16.93 11.13 0.54
N SER A 155 16.88 9.98 1.19
CA SER A 155 17.98 9.00 1.18
C SER A 155 18.17 8.37 -0.20
N ALA A 156 17.08 8.10 -0.92
CA ALA A 156 17.09 7.49 -2.24
C ALA A 156 17.34 8.49 -3.39
N GLY A 157 17.29 9.80 -3.11
CA GLY A 157 17.47 10.84 -4.13
C GLY A 157 16.31 10.94 -5.12
N ILE A 158 15.09 10.49 -4.76
CA ILE A 158 13.91 10.54 -5.63
C ILE A 158 12.83 11.44 -5.05
N PRO A 159 12.05 12.15 -5.87
CA PRO A 159 10.90 12.90 -5.39
C PRO A 159 9.76 11.95 -4.97
N ALA A 160 9.02 12.30 -3.93
CA ALA A 160 7.89 11.50 -3.46
C ALA A 160 6.77 11.35 -4.52
N SER A 161 6.66 12.30 -5.45
CA SER A 161 5.75 12.21 -6.61
C SER A 161 6.07 11.05 -7.55
N HIS A 162 7.27 10.48 -7.50
CA HIS A 162 7.66 9.29 -8.27
C HIS A 162 7.32 7.97 -7.56
N ILE A 163 6.62 8.01 -6.43
CA ILE A 163 6.03 6.83 -5.81
C ILE A 163 4.60 6.70 -6.35
N TYR A 164 4.38 5.72 -7.22
CA TYR A 164 3.12 5.55 -7.97
C TYR A 164 2.21 4.46 -7.43
N ARG A 165 2.68 3.70 -6.45
CA ARG A 165 1.92 2.62 -5.82
C ARG A 165 2.34 2.44 -4.38
N MET A 166 1.36 2.12 -3.51
CA MET A 166 1.61 1.77 -2.11
C MET A 166 0.83 0.50 -1.77
N SER A 167 1.50 -0.40 -1.04
CA SER A 167 0.87 -1.57 -0.43
C SER A 167 0.90 -1.44 1.08
N VAL A 168 -0.19 -1.79 1.75
CA VAL A 168 -0.33 -1.71 3.21
C VAL A 168 -0.67 -3.08 3.76
N GLY A 169 0.15 -3.60 4.68
CA GLY A 169 -0.15 -4.70 5.57
C GLY A 169 -0.49 -4.14 6.96
N ALA A 170 -1.56 -4.59 7.57
CA ALA A 170 -1.95 -4.18 8.91
C ALA A 170 -3.07 -5.08 9.44
N ASN A 171 -3.24 -5.14 10.76
CA ASN A 171 -4.42 -5.78 11.33
C ASN A 171 -5.70 -5.02 10.95
N THR A 172 -6.85 -5.68 11.08
CA THR A 172 -8.13 -5.14 10.62
C THR A 172 -8.46 -3.79 11.24
N THR A 173 -8.19 -3.59 12.53
CA THR A 173 -8.42 -2.30 13.20
C THR A 173 -7.52 -1.21 12.62
N MET A 174 -6.21 -1.49 12.47
CA MET A 174 -5.26 -0.51 11.92
C MET A 174 -5.63 -0.13 10.48
N ASN A 175 -6.12 -1.07 9.66
CA ASN A 175 -6.62 -0.78 8.33
C ASN A 175 -7.80 0.21 8.34
N HIS A 176 -8.74 0.06 9.29
CA HIS A 176 -9.86 1.00 9.45
C HIS A 176 -9.40 2.38 9.93
N LEU A 177 -8.50 2.42 10.93
CA LEU A 177 -7.97 3.69 11.45
C LEU A 177 -7.15 4.44 10.39
N PHE A 178 -6.34 3.73 9.60
CA PHE A 178 -5.60 4.28 8.47
C PHE A 178 -6.54 4.87 7.40
N ALA A 179 -7.58 4.13 7.03
CA ALA A 179 -8.56 4.58 6.05
C ALA A 179 -9.53 5.65 6.60
N GLY A 180 -9.49 5.99 7.89
CA GLY A 180 -10.42 6.93 8.53
C GLY A 180 -11.85 6.39 8.65
N ILE A 181 -12.02 5.07 8.59
CA ILE A 181 -13.31 4.37 8.66
C ILE A 181 -13.60 3.98 10.11
N ASN A 182 -14.87 3.93 10.48
CA ASN A 182 -15.27 3.52 11.82
C ASN A 182 -14.87 2.07 12.09
N ALA A 183 -14.03 1.87 13.11
CA ALA A 183 -13.56 0.56 13.53
C ALA A 183 -14.39 -0.08 14.66
N ASP A 184 -15.40 0.62 15.19
CA ASP A 184 -16.21 0.09 16.31
C ASP A 184 -16.85 -1.26 16.02
N PRO A 185 -17.39 -1.53 14.81
CA PRO A 185 -17.94 -2.83 14.47
C PRO A 185 -16.93 -4.00 14.53
N VAL A 186 -15.63 -3.72 14.47
CA VAL A 186 -14.58 -4.76 14.57
C VAL A 186 -14.59 -5.42 15.96
N ARG A 187 -14.93 -4.67 17.03
CA ARG A 187 -14.97 -5.14 18.41
C ARG A 187 -16.37 -5.43 18.94
N MET A 188 -17.41 -5.02 18.23
CA MET A 188 -18.80 -5.18 18.64
C MET A 188 -19.43 -6.39 17.94
N GLU A 189 -20.12 -7.23 18.70
CA GLU A 189 -20.88 -8.35 18.14
C GLU A 189 -21.91 -7.84 17.09
N PRO A 190 -21.98 -8.45 15.90
CA PRO A 190 -21.41 -9.72 15.45
C PRO A 190 -19.99 -9.63 14.85
N TYR A 191 -19.17 -8.61 15.16
CA TYR A 191 -17.77 -8.46 14.76
C TYR A 191 -17.56 -8.37 13.25
N ILE A 192 -18.38 -7.58 12.56
CA ILE A 192 -18.33 -7.41 11.11
C ILE A 192 -17.64 -6.10 10.76
N PRO A 193 -16.41 -6.13 10.20
CA PRO A 193 -15.71 -4.91 9.76
C PRO A 193 -16.38 -4.28 8.55
N ALA A 194 -16.11 -3.00 8.31
CA ALA A 194 -16.67 -2.28 7.18
C ALA A 194 -16.16 -2.80 5.82
N PHE A 195 -14.98 -3.41 5.78
CA PHE A 195 -14.41 -4.01 4.57
C PHE A 195 -13.40 -5.11 4.91
N PHE A 196 -13.30 -6.09 4.04
CA PHE A 196 -12.18 -7.03 3.99
C PHE A 196 -11.19 -6.64 2.90
N LYS A 197 -11.66 -6.02 1.83
CA LYS A 197 -10.86 -5.58 0.70
C LYS A 197 -11.35 -4.23 0.20
N THR A 198 -10.44 -3.32 -0.12
CA THR A 198 -10.74 -2.06 -0.79
C THR A 198 -10.56 -2.21 -2.30
N ASN A 199 -11.45 -1.61 -3.10
CA ASN A 199 -11.37 -1.66 -4.56
C ASN A 199 -10.65 -0.48 -5.18
N SER A 200 -10.78 0.70 -4.56
CA SER A 200 -10.18 1.94 -5.03
C SER A 200 -9.87 2.83 -3.84
N LEU A 201 -8.59 2.99 -3.55
CA LEU A 201 -8.09 3.92 -2.56
C LEU A 201 -6.86 4.60 -3.15
N PHE A 202 -6.85 5.92 -3.14
CA PHE A 202 -5.76 6.72 -3.68
C PHE A 202 -5.04 7.48 -2.56
N ALA A 203 -3.81 7.86 -2.81
CA ALA A 203 -3.00 8.61 -1.85
C ALA A 203 -3.69 9.92 -1.43
N SER A 204 -4.35 10.60 -2.37
CA SER A 204 -5.13 11.81 -2.11
C SER A 204 -6.31 11.61 -1.16
N ASP A 205 -6.95 10.44 -1.15
CA ASP A 205 -8.13 10.16 -0.32
C ASP A 205 -7.81 10.15 1.18
N VAL A 206 -6.60 9.70 1.52
CA VAL A 206 -6.17 9.55 2.91
C VAL A 206 -5.08 10.55 3.32
N GLY A 207 -4.48 11.28 2.36
CA GLY A 207 -3.47 12.29 2.63
C GLY A 207 -2.04 11.73 2.75
N ILE A 208 -1.75 10.63 2.08
CA ILE A 208 -0.38 10.10 1.93
C ILE A 208 0.40 10.98 0.96
N ALA A 209 1.62 11.39 1.36
CA ALA A 209 2.45 12.35 0.64
C ALA A 209 3.32 11.69 -0.45
N ILE A 210 2.66 11.03 -1.41
CA ILE A 210 3.26 10.46 -2.63
C ILE A 210 2.54 11.01 -3.87
N ASN A 211 2.71 10.41 -5.05
CA ASN A 211 1.89 10.79 -6.20
C ASN A 211 0.40 10.75 -5.81
N LYS A 212 -0.31 11.85 -6.03
CA LYS A 212 -1.72 12.01 -5.57
C LYS A 212 -2.68 10.96 -6.14
N ASP A 213 -2.39 10.50 -7.35
CA ASP A 213 -3.17 9.50 -8.07
C ASP A 213 -2.63 8.07 -7.83
N ALA A 214 -1.59 7.92 -6.97
CA ALA A 214 -1.04 6.62 -6.61
C ALA A 214 -2.09 5.75 -5.94
N HIS A 215 -2.22 4.52 -6.43
CA HIS A 215 -3.17 3.55 -5.90
C HIS A 215 -2.61 2.90 -4.64
N ILE A 216 -3.38 2.93 -3.56
CA ILE A 216 -3.08 2.23 -2.31
C ILE A 216 -3.82 0.91 -2.28
N ILE A 217 -3.09 -0.17 -2.09
CA ILE A 217 -3.62 -1.52 -1.94
C ILE A 217 -3.47 -1.91 -0.47
N ILE A 218 -4.58 -2.09 0.21
CA ILE A 218 -4.60 -2.69 1.54
C ILE A 218 -4.68 -4.20 1.33
N ALA A 219 -3.75 -4.95 1.94
CA ALA A 219 -3.80 -6.40 1.95
C ALA A 219 -5.14 -6.86 2.58
N PRO A 220 -5.83 -7.83 1.98
CA PRO A 220 -7.18 -8.18 2.40
C PRO A 220 -7.19 -8.72 3.84
N ASN A 221 -8.16 -8.30 4.63
CA ASN A 221 -8.45 -8.89 5.92
C ASN A 221 -9.20 -10.22 5.73
N ILE A 222 -9.10 -11.15 6.68
CA ILE A 222 -9.86 -12.40 6.71
C ILE A 222 -11.02 -12.28 7.69
N GLY A 223 -10.82 -11.55 8.78
CA GLY A 223 -11.81 -11.36 9.83
C GLY A 223 -11.49 -10.15 10.69
N SER A 224 -12.25 -9.94 11.76
CA SER A 224 -12.03 -8.84 12.68
C SER A 224 -10.69 -8.92 13.40
N TYR A 225 -10.18 -10.12 13.64
CA TYR A 225 -8.96 -10.37 14.39
C TYR A 225 -7.83 -10.93 13.53
N VAL A 226 -8.04 -11.19 12.25
CA VAL A 226 -7.01 -11.66 11.30
C VAL A 226 -6.96 -10.68 10.14
N GLY A 227 -5.94 -9.87 10.12
CA GLY A 227 -5.82 -8.74 9.21
C GLY A 227 -4.97 -8.98 7.97
N GLY A 228 -4.70 -7.89 7.27
CA GLY A 228 -3.89 -7.87 6.07
C GLY A 228 -2.40 -8.16 6.31
N ASP A 229 -1.89 -7.96 7.51
CA ASP A 229 -0.58 -8.40 7.98
C ASP A 229 -0.42 -9.92 7.84
N ILE A 230 -1.41 -10.66 8.35
CA ILE A 230 -1.42 -12.13 8.29
C ILE A 230 -1.60 -12.66 6.87
N THR A 231 -2.43 -12.04 6.05
CA THR A 231 -2.55 -12.42 4.62
C THR A 231 -1.27 -12.15 3.85
N ALA A 232 -0.59 -11.04 4.13
CA ALA A 232 0.73 -10.75 3.54
C ALA A 232 1.79 -11.76 4.01
N GLY A 233 1.83 -12.08 5.31
CA GLY A 233 2.71 -13.10 5.87
C GLY A 233 2.44 -14.50 5.29
N THR A 234 1.18 -14.88 5.14
CA THR A 234 0.77 -16.13 4.50
C THR A 234 1.23 -16.19 3.05
N LEU A 235 1.11 -15.09 2.31
CA LEU A 235 1.60 -15.01 0.92
C LEU A 235 3.11 -15.26 0.85
N VAL A 236 3.88 -14.58 1.70
CA VAL A 236 5.35 -14.68 1.72
C VAL A 236 5.84 -16.01 2.23
N SER A 237 5.16 -16.63 3.21
CA SER A 237 5.52 -17.94 3.77
C SER A 237 5.34 -19.08 2.76
N MET A 238 4.59 -18.87 1.68
CA MET A 238 4.29 -19.85 0.63
C MET A 238 3.54 -21.11 1.15
N ILE A 239 2.91 -21.07 2.31
CA ILE A 239 2.08 -22.19 2.83
C ILE A 239 1.01 -22.60 1.82
N TRP A 240 0.39 -21.63 1.18
CA TRP A 240 -0.67 -21.81 0.19
C TRP A 240 -0.23 -22.60 -1.07
N ASN A 241 1.08 -22.75 -1.28
CA ASN A 241 1.65 -23.41 -2.47
C ASN A 241 2.52 -24.64 -2.12
N ARG A 242 2.35 -25.22 -0.92
CA ARG A 242 3.10 -26.40 -0.47
C ARG A 242 2.15 -27.51 -0.06
N PRO A 243 2.43 -28.77 -0.41
CA PRO A 243 1.63 -29.92 0.01
C PRO A 243 1.84 -30.27 1.50
N GLU A 244 3.01 -29.92 2.06
CA GLU A 244 3.35 -30.20 3.45
C GLU A 244 2.62 -29.25 4.40
N PHE A 245 2.11 -29.81 5.50
CA PHE A 245 1.55 -29.03 6.59
C PHE A 245 2.60 -28.09 7.19
N SER A 246 2.25 -26.83 7.26
CA SER A 246 3.12 -25.78 7.79
C SER A 246 2.37 -24.91 8.77
N LEU A 247 3.09 -24.31 9.71
CA LEU A 247 2.57 -23.37 10.68
C LEU A 247 3.31 -22.04 10.53
N PHE A 248 2.54 -20.99 10.22
CA PHE A 248 3.00 -19.61 10.28
C PHE A 248 2.53 -18.99 11.59
N ILE A 249 3.42 -18.35 12.32
CA ILE A 249 3.15 -17.70 13.60
C ILE A 249 3.62 -16.25 13.49
N ASP A 250 2.74 -15.32 13.74
CA ASP A 250 3.05 -13.92 13.96
C ASP A 250 2.96 -13.61 15.45
N LEU A 251 4.08 -13.21 16.04
CA LEU A 251 4.17 -12.86 17.46
C LEU A 251 4.36 -11.35 17.59
N GLY A 252 3.26 -10.66 17.78
CA GLY A 252 3.20 -9.22 18.00
C GLY A 252 2.55 -8.85 19.32
N THR A 253 1.76 -7.79 19.31
CA THR A 253 0.89 -7.41 20.43
C THR A 253 -0.19 -8.47 20.70
N ASN A 254 -0.64 -9.15 19.64
CA ASN A 254 -1.41 -10.38 19.68
C ASN A 254 -0.57 -11.52 19.07
N GLY A 255 -1.05 -12.74 19.17
CA GLY A 255 -0.50 -13.88 18.47
C GLY A 255 -1.47 -14.34 17.39
N GLU A 256 -1.04 -14.33 16.16
CA GLU A 256 -1.81 -14.84 15.03
C GLU A 256 -1.14 -16.08 14.45
N LEU A 257 -1.95 -17.06 14.10
CA LEU A 257 -1.50 -18.36 13.61
C LEU A 257 -2.21 -18.69 12.29
N VAL A 258 -1.44 -19.21 11.34
CA VAL A 258 -1.98 -19.85 10.14
C VAL A 258 -1.39 -21.24 10.03
N PHE A 259 -2.24 -22.24 10.01
CA PHE A 259 -1.87 -23.64 9.86
C PHE A 259 -2.56 -24.24 8.63
N GLY A 260 -1.81 -25.01 7.84
CA GLY A 260 -2.36 -25.69 6.69
C GLY A 260 -1.35 -25.99 5.61
N ASN A 261 -1.83 -26.12 4.40
CA ASN A 261 -1.05 -26.42 3.19
C ASN A 261 -1.79 -25.89 1.94
N SER A 262 -1.42 -26.37 0.75
CA SER A 262 -2.08 -25.99 -0.51
C SER A 262 -3.57 -26.41 -0.60
N ASP A 263 -4.00 -27.43 0.15
CA ASP A 263 -5.37 -27.95 0.06
C ASP A 263 -6.32 -27.17 0.96
N PHE A 264 -5.85 -26.78 2.15
CA PHE A 264 -6.62 -25.94 3.06
C PHE A 264 -5.74 -25.14 4.01
N MET A 265 -6.25 -24.03 4.51
CA MET A 265 -5.62 -23.23 5.55
C MET A 265 -6.65 -22.82 6.60
N MET A 266 -6.22 -22.80 7.85
CA MET A 266 -6.98 -22.29 8.99
C MET A 266 -6.19 -21.19 9.67
N SER A 267 -6.88 -20.14 10.12
CA SER A 267 -6.25 -19.04 10.87
C SER A 267 -6.99 -18.82 12.18
N CYS A 268 -6.24 -18.44 13.21
CA CYS A 268 -6.79 -17.97 14.46
C CYS A 268 -5.94 -16.82 15.02
N ALA A 269 -6.58 -15.97 15.82
CA ALA A 269 -5.93 -14.97 16.63
C ALA A 269 -6.08 -15.36 18.08
N CYS A 270 -5.00 -15.23 18.85
CA CYS A 270 -5.00 -15.44 20.29
C CYS A 270 -4.41 -14.21 20.98
N SER A 271 -4.80 -13.96 22.22
CA SER A 271 -4.17 -12.94 23.03
C SER A 271 -2.76 -13.41 23.39
N ALA A 272 -1.75 -12.78 22.83
CA ALA A 272 -0.39 -12.89 23.31
C ALA A 272 -0.21 -11.92 24.49
N GLY A 273 -0.95 -12.15 25.58
CA GLY A 273 -0.99 -11.24 26.70
C GLY A 273 0.39 -11.03 27.38
N PRO A 274 0.49 -10.17 28.42
CA PRO A 274 1.75 -9.86 29.11
C PRO A 274 2.52 -11.10 29.60
N ALA A 275 1.86 -12.24 29.72
CA ALA A 275 2.48 -13.52 30.06
C ALA A 275 3.55 -13.97 29.06
N SER A 276 3.39 -13.68 27.77
CA SER A 276 4.38 -14.03 26.74
C SER A 276 5.61 -13.12 26.78
N VAL A 277 5.50 -11.95 27.41
CA VAL A 277 6.59 -10.96 27.54
C VAL A 277 7.24 -11.00 28.93
N SER A 278 6.48 -11.42 29.96
CA SER A 278 6.92 -11.38 31.35
C SER A 278 7.50 -12.70 31.86
N TYR A 279 7.25 -13.82 31.22
CA TYR A 279 7.74 -15.12 31.65
C TYR A 279 8.73 -15.70 30.64
N THR A 280 10.00 -15.45 30.88
CA THR A 280 11.14 -16.03 30.14
C THR A 280 11.32 -17.54 30.37
N HIS A 281 10.45 -18.18 31.13
CA HIS A 281 10.51 -19.62 31.46
C HIS A 281 9.12 -20.26 31.45
N LEU A 282 8.52 -20.41 30.26
CA LEU A 282 7.52 -21.43 30.03
C LEU A 282 8.24 -22.73 29.76
N THR A 283 8.51 -23.52 30.78
CA THR A 283 8.83 -24.93 30.59
C THR A 283 7.58 -25.63 30.09
N LEU A 284 7.61 -26.08 28.86
CA LEU A 284 6.63 -27.05 28.37
C LEU A 284 6.64 -28.25 29.33
N PRO A 285 5.48 -28.77 29.76
CA PRO A 285 5.44 -29.98 30.56
C PRO A 285 6.12 -31.10 29.77
N THR A 286 7.30 -31.51 30.21
CA THR A 286 7.91 -32.75 29.73
C THR A 286 7.07 -33.87 30.34
N ASN A 287 6.29 -34.55 29.51
CA ASN A 287 5.75 -35.84 29.88
C ASN A 287 6.95 -36.76 30.21
N ARG A 288 7.20 -36.92 31.49
CA ARG A 288 7.89 -38.11 31.96
C ARG A 288 6.84 -39.16 32.18
N GLU A 289 6.97 -40.25 31.49
CA GLU A 289 6.26 -41.47 31.77
C GLU A 289 6.43 -41.91 33.25
#